data_868385d7be63ad8cd9654ff9fbac49e4
#
_entry.id   868385d7be63ad8cd9654ff9fbac49e4
#
_cell.length_a   1.000
_cell.length_b   1.000
_cell.length_c   1.000
_cell.angle_alpha   90.00
_cell.angle_beta   90.00
_cell.angle_gamma   90.00
#
_symmetry.space_group_name_H-M   'P 1'
#
loop_
_entity.id
_entity.type
_entity.pdbx_description
1 polymer ?
#
loop_
_entity_poly.entity_id
_entity_poly.type
_entity_poly.pdbx_seq_one_letter_code
_entity_poly.pdbx_strand_id
1 'polypeptide(L)'
;MKILVTGATGKVGQCFIRRLLSDQRYTQATVRALCHNRTLEEQDRLEVVRGSIADRKVVAMAVEDVTHVVHLATCKETPEEVMDVTVKGMFWLLEECRQSKGFERFILVGGDAAMGHFVYPHPIPVTETQKHSAYEGCYALSKVLEEVMLEQYYVQYDFDGCCLRAPWIMEKDDFKYSMSFGEDVFGGPRWSELVGAEDAQKHQKNSTVPIMLDPQGKPVQRNFVHVEDLVAAILLAIQHPKAKQELFNICMDEPVDYGNVAKHLLKTRGLPSVSVDTSFRSTWLDNTKAKFLLGWRPQYDMARLVDESYDYKRSEDDPRKIWYPG
;
A
#
# COMPACT_ATOMS: atom_id res chain seq x y z
N MET A 1 11.32 2.26 22.95
CA MET A 1 10.29 2.03 21.91
C MET A 1 10.53 0.67 21.29
N LYS A 2 9.54 -0.21 21.33
CA LYS A 2 9.56 -1.52 20.66
C LYS A 2 8.40 -1.59 19.69
N ILE A 3 8.68 -1.82 18.41
CA ILE A 3 7.70 -1.72 17.34
C ILE A 3 7.44 -3.11 16.75
N LEU A 4 6.21 -3.61 16.87
CA LEU A 4 5.78 -4.80 16.14
C LEU A 4 5.43 -4.43 14.71
N VAL A 5 6.01 -5.13 13.75
CA VAL A 5 5.69 -4.99 12.32
C VAL A 5 5.05 -6.29 11.84
N THR A 6 3.79 -6.24 11.45
CA THR A 6 3.14 -7.35 10.75
C THR A 6 3.29 -7.15 9.24
N GLY A 7 3.29 -8.23 8.46
CA GLY A 7 3.63 -8.10 7.04
C GLY A 7 5.08 -7.65 6.79
N ALA A 8 5.96 -7.92 7.75
CA ALA A 8 7.35 -7.47 7.78
C ALA A 8 8.17 -7.90 6.55
N THR A 9 7.86 -9.05 5.95
CA THR A 9 8.53 -9.58 4.77
C THR A 9 8.02 -9.01 3.44
N GLY A 10 6.98 -8.16 3.50
CA GLY A 10 6.42 -7.47 2.34
C GLY A 10 7.23 -6.22 1.95
N LYS A 11 6.89 -5.64 0.81
CA LYS A 11 7.49 -4.42 0.24
C LYS A 11 7.60 -3.29 1.27
N VAL A 12 6.47 -2.91 1.86
CA VAL A 12 6.41 -1.80 2.84
C VAL A 12 7.14 -2.16 4.12
N GLY A 13 6.97 -3.40 4.62
CA GLY A 13 7.59 -3.87 5.85
C GLY A 13 9.12 -3.84 5.79
N GLN A 14 9.70 -4.38 4.73
CA GLN A 14 11.16 -4.35 4.55
C GLN A 14 11.70 -2.93 4.40
N CYS A 15 11.02 -2.08 3.62
CA CYS A 15 11.41 -0.68 3.47
C CYS A 15 11.33 0.07 4.81
N PHE A 16 10.25 -0.12 5.57
CA PHE A 16 10.06 0.50 6.88
C PHE A 16 11.14 0.06 7.88
N ILE A 17 11.39 -1.24 8.01
CA ILE A 17 12.40 -1.77 8.93
C ILE A 17 13.78 -1.20 8.59
N ARG A 18 14.19 -1.25 7.33
CA ARG A 18 15.46 -0.70 6.87
C ARG A 18 15.58 0.80 7.22
N ARG A 19 14.56 1.59 6.91
CA ARG A 19 14.54 3.02 7.16
C ARG A 19 14.56 3.36 8.64
N LEU A 20 13.76 2.67 9.46
CA LEU A 20 13.72 2.88 10.90
C LEU A 20 15.08 2.58 11.55
N LEU A 21 15.68 1.44 11.22
CA LEU A 21 16.95 1.01 11.81
C LEU A 21 18.14 1.90 11.41
N SER A 22 18.05 2.58 10.26
CA SER A 22 19.06 3.54 9.79
C SER A 22 18.81 4.99 10.25
N ASP A 23 17.64 5.30 10.78
CA ASP A 23 17.28 6.67 11.18
C ASP A 23 17.82 7.04 12.54
N GLN A 24 18.59 8.12 12.61
CA GLN A 24 19.20 8.60 13.85
C GLN A 24 18.19 8.99 14.94
N ARG A 25 16.96 9.32 14.57
CA ARG A 25 15.88 9.62 15.53
C ARG A 25 15.42 8.37 16.31
N TYR A 26 15.69 7.17 15.79
CA TYR A 26 15.21 5.89 16.30
C TYR A 26 16.35 4.95 16.74
N THR A 27 17.50 5.46 17.12
CA THR A 27 18.67 4.65 17.52
C THR A 27 18.39 3.69 18.68
N GLN A 28 17.44 4.03 19.55
CA GLN A 28 17.03 3.20 20.70
C GLN A 28 15.77 2.36 20.40
N ALA A 29 15.21 2.47 19.20
CA ALA A 29 14.06 1.68 18.83
C ALA A 29 14.48 0.25 18.42
N THR A 30 13.69 -0.72 18.84
CA THR A 30 13.81 -2.12 18.41
C THR A 30 12.59 -2.53 17.61
N VAL A 31 12.77 -3.46 16.70
CA VAL A 31 11.71 -4.01 15.85
C VAL A 31 11.48 -5.47 16.18
N ARG A 32 10.21 -5.84 16.33
CA ARG A 32 9.77 -7.23 16.32
C ARG A 32 9.03 -7.48 15.00
N ALA A 33 9.53 -8.36 14.17
CA ALA A 33 8.92 -8.73 12.90
C ALA A 33 8.04 -9.98 13.07
N LEU A 34 6.74 -9.87 12.86
CA LEU A 34 5.87 -11.06 12.76
C LEU A 34 5.96 -11.62 11.34
N CYS A 35 6.50 -12.83 11.22
CA CYS A 35 6.75 -13.54 9.97
C CYS A 35 5.96 -14.85 9.93
N HIS A 36 5.34 -15.15 8.79
CA HIS A 36 4.58 -16.40 8.59
C HIS A 36 5.30 -17.34 7.62
N ASN A 37 4.97 -17.31 6.33
CA ASN A 37 5.55 -18.21 5.32
C ASN A 37 6.99 -17.83 4.94
N ARG A 38 7.32 -16.55 5.01
CA ARG A 38 8.68 -16.03 4.79
C ARG A 38 9.23 -15.48 6.09
N THR A 39 10.55 -15.37 6.19
CA THR A 39 11.23 -14.82 7.37
C THR A 39 12.24 -13.76 6.99
N LEU A 40 12.64 -12.96 7.96
CA LEU A 40 13.79 -12.08 7.91
C LEU A 40 14.93 -12.70 8.72
N GLU A 41 16.15 -12.28 8.46
CA GLU A 41 17.29 -12.59 9.31
C GLU A 41 17.27 -11.67 10.53
N GLU A 42 17.47 -12.25 11.71
CA GLU A 42 17.63 -11.48 12.94
C GLU A 42 18.96 -10.71 12.92
N GLN A 43 18.93 -9.50 13.42
CA GLN A 43 20.11 -8.65 13.52
C GLN A 43 19.98 -7.72 14.73
N ASP A 44 20.99 -6.90 14.98
CA ASP A 44 20.90 -5.88 16.04
C ASP A 44 19.61 -5.06 15.88
N ARG A 45 18.86 -4.93 16.97
CA ARG A 45 17.56 -4.25 17.07
C ARG A 45 16.42 -4.83 16.19
N LEU A 46 16.57 -6.04 15.62
CA LEU A 46 15.51 -6.75 14.89
C LEU A 46 15.40 -8.19 15.38
N GLU A 47 14.32 -8.49 16.07
CA GLU A 47 13.93 -9.85 16.46
C GLU A 47 12.78 -10.37 15.58
N VAL A 48 12.66 -11.69 15.44
CA VAL A 48 11.64 -12.34 14.60
C VAL A 48 10.78 -13.26 15.44
N VAL A 49 9.45 -13.05 15.34
CA VAL A 49 8.44 -14.01 15.83
C VAL A 49 7.82 -14.72 14.63
N ARG A 50 7.81 -16.04 14.67
CA ARG A 50 7.23 -16.85 13.60
C ARG A 50 5.86 -17.38 13.97
N GLY A 51 4.91 -17.20 13.06
CA GLY A 51 3.56 -17.72 13.18
C GLY A 51 2.53 -16.89 12.40
N SER A 52 1.31 -17.39 12.37
CA SER A 52 0.20 -16.72 11.67
C SER A 52 -0.44 -15.67 12.58
N ILE A 53 -0.74 -14.51 12.03
CA ILE A 53 -1.54 -13.48 12.69
C ILE A 53 -2.98 -13.96 12.99
N ALA A 54 -3.47 -14.99 12.29
CA ALA A 54 -4.76 -15.61 12.57
C ALA A 54 -4.79 -16.43 13.87
N ASP A 55 -3.61 -16.77 14.42
CA ASP A 55 -3.47 -17.46 15.71
C ASP A 55 -3.31 -16.44 16.85
N ARG A 56 -4.33 -16.34 17.70
CA ARG A 56 -4.32 -15.42 18.83
C ARG A 56 -3.13 -15.62 19.78
N LYS A 57 -2.65 -16.87 19.97
CA LYS A 57 -1.50 -17.14 20.85
C LYS A 57 -0.21 -16.54 20.28
N VAL A 58 -0.04 -16.65 18.98
CA VAL A 58 1.08 -16.01 18.26
C VAL A 58 0.99 -14.50 18.38
N VAL A 59 -0.20 -13.93 18.22
CA VAL A 59 -0.41 -12.48 18.37
C VAL A 59 -0.09 -12.02 19.80
N ALA A 60 -0.53 -12.74 20.82
CA ALA A 60 -0.24 -12.41 22.22
C ALA A 60 1.28 -12.39 22.49
N MET A 61 2.02 -13.41 22.00
CA MET A 61 3.48 -13.44 22.11
C MET A 61 4.13 -12.28 21.32
N ALA A 62 3.59 -11.97 20.15
CA ALA A 62 4.14 -10.89 19.30
C ALA A 62 3.94 -9.49 19.92
N VAL A 63 2.87 -9.27 20.67
CA VAL A 63 2.52 -7.99 21.31
C VAL A 63 3.22 -7.80 22.67
N GLU A 64 3.80 -8.85 23.26
CA GLU A 64 4.46 -8.76 24.57
C GLU A 64 5.56 -7.67 24.56
N ASP A 65 5.50 -6.73 25.51
CA ASP A 65 6.43 -5.57 25.65
C ASP A 65 6.46 -4.59 24.46
N VAL A 66 5.54 -4.72 23.53
CA VAL A 66 5.44 -3.84 22.37
C VAL A 66 4.78 -2.51 22.78
N THR A 67 5.38 -1.41 22.33
CA THR A 67 4.81 -0.06 22.53
C THR A 67 4.06 0.45 21.30
N HIS A 68 4.45 0.01 20.13
CA HIS A 68 3.87 0.46 18.85
C HIS A 68 3.63 -0.71 17.91
N VAL A 69 2.58 -0.62 17.11
CA VAL A 69 2.31 -1.57 16.02
C VAL A 69 2.27 -0.84 14.68
N VAL A 70 2.96 -1.38 13.69
CA VAL A 70 2.80 -1.03 12.26
C VAL A 70 2.17 -2.25 11.58
N HIS A 71 0.89 -2.14 11.30
CA HIS A 71 0.09 -3.24 10.75
C HIS A 71 0.02 -3.15 9.23
N LEU A 72 0.68 -4.12 8.55
CA LEU A 72 0.82 -4.20 7.10
C LEU A 72 0.35 -5.56 6.55
N ALA A 73 0.08 -6.54 7.44
CA ALA A 73 -0.33 -7.87 7.02
C ALA A 73 -1.73 -7.83 6.42
N THR A 74 -1.88 -8.41 5.25
CA THR A 74 -3.16 -8.49 4.54
C THR A 74 -3.14 -9.66 3.57
N CYS A 75 -4.29 -10.24 3.29
CA CYS A 75 -4.52 -11.21 2.22
C CYS A 75 -5.30 -10.60 1.07
N LYS A 76 -5.23 -11.26 -0.09
CA LYS A 76 -6.01 -10.87 -1.28
C LYS A 76 -7.10 -11.90 -1.52
N GLU A 77 -7.93 -11.75 -2.41
CA GLU A 77 -9.12 -12.41 -2.94
C GLU A 77 -9.35 -13.92 -2.59
N THR A 78 -8.91 -14.38 -1.42
CA THR A 78 -9.20 -15.71 -0.87
C THR A 78 -10.09 -15.52 0.36
N PRO A 79 -11.41 -15.76 0.28
CA PRO A 79 -12.36 -15.38 1.34
C PRO A 79 -12.00 -15.88 2.74
N GLU A 80 -11.58 -17.13 2.86
CA GLU A 80 -11.22 -17.74 4.15
C GLU A 80 -9.97 -17.06 4.74
N GLU A 81 -8.93 -16.87 3.92
CA GLU A 81 -7.69 -16.25 4.35
C GLU A 81 -7.87 -14.75 4.64
N VAL A 82 -8.67 -14.05 3.84
CA VAL A 82 -8.98 -12.64 4.09
C VAL A 82 -9.65 -12.45 5.45
N MET A 83 -10.64 -13.27 5.77
CA MET A 83 -11.33 -13.18 7.06
C MET A 83 -10.41 -13.57 8.22
N ASP A 84 -9.62 -14.64 8.07
CA ASP A 84 -8.73 -15.12 9.12
C ASP A 84 -7.51 -14.21 9.35
N VAL A 85 -6.84 -13.79 8.28
CA VAL A 85 -5.60 -13.02 8.36
C VAL A 85 -5.88 -11.53 8.50
N THR A 86 -6.67 -10.96 7.58
CA THR A 86 -6.86 -9.51 7.56
C THR A 86 -7.81 -9.04 8.65
N VAL A 87 -8.99 -9.64 8.75
CA VAL A 87 -10.03 -9.16 9.69
C VAL A 87 -9.80 -9.69 11.11
N LYS A 88 -9.79 -11.01 11.28
CA LYS A 88 -9.62 -11.65 12.59
C LYS A 88 -8.21 -11.40 13.17
N GLY A 89 -7.18 -11.43 12.32
CA GLY A 89 -5.81 -11.15 12.75
C GLY A 89 -5.66 -9.73 13.29
N MET A 90 -6.21 -8.73 12.60
CA MET A 90 -6.23 -7.36 13.12
C MET A 90 -7.04 -7.24 14.42
N PHE A 91 -8.18 -7.92 14.51
CA PHE A 91 -8.98 -7.93 15.75
C PHE A 91 -8.17 -8.46 16.95
N TRP A 92 -7.42 -9.54 16.80
CA TRP A 92 -6.55 -10.04 17.86
C TRP A 92 -5.45 -9.06 18.23
N LEU A 93 -4.83 -8.40 17.25
CA LEU A 93 -3.83 -7.37 17.53
C LEU A 93 -4.42 -6.23 18.35
N LEU A 94 -5.58 -5.70 17.97
CA LEU A 94 -6.25 -4.63 18.69
C LEU A 94 -6.61 -5.05 20.11
N GLU A 95 -7.12 -6.29 20.31
CA GLU A 95 -7.46 -6.83 21.62
C GLU A 95 -6.24 -6.98 22.54
N GLU A 96 -5.14 -7.53 22.03
CA GLU A 96 -3.92 -7.68 22.84
C GLU A 96 -3.25 -6.31 23.11
N CYS A 97 -3.22 -5.40 22.14
CA CYS A 97 -2.67 -4.05 22.31
C CYS A 97 -3.44 -3.24 23.37
N ARG A 98 -4.78 -3.23 23.33
CA ARG A 98 -5.59 -2.47 24.30
C ARG A 98 -5.46 -2.97 25.74
N GLN A 99 -5.06 -4.24 25.94
CA GLN A 99 -4.83 -4.82 27.26
C GLN A 99 -3.40 -4.62 27.75
N SER A 100 -2.46 -4.23 26.86
CA SER A 100 -1.08 -4.00 27.19
C SER A 100 -0.91 -2.63 27.87
N LYS A 101 -0.36 -2.60 29.11
CA LYS A 101 -0.18 -1.36 29.88
C LYS A 101 0.86 -0.41 29.29
N GLY A 102 1.77 -0.91 28.45
CA GLY A 102 2.84 -0.10 27.85
C GLY A 102 2.58 0.27 26.41
N PHE A 103 1.39 -0.06 25.89
CA PHE A 103 1.04 0.22 24.50
C PHE A 103 0.77 1.72 24.28
N GLU A 104 1.35 2.28 23.23
CA GLU A 104 1.28 3.72 22.93
C GLU A 104 0.53 4.02 21.63
N ARG A 105 0.80 3.29 20.52
CA ARG A 105 0.15 3.59 19.23
C ARG A 105 0.05 2.43 18.25
N PHE A 106 -1.10 2.36 17.56
CA PHE A 106 -1.38 1.44 16.45
C PHE A 106 -1.42 2.20 15.12
N ILE A 107 -0.60 1.81 14.14
CA ILE A 107 -0.62 2.37 12.79
C ILE A 107 -1.12 1.30 11.82
N LEU A 108 -2.29 1.54 11.25
CA LEU A 108 -2.83 0.75 10.16
C LEU A 108 -2.40 1.34 8.82
N VAL A 109 -1.84 0.55 7.94
CA VAL A 109 -1.76 0.90 6.52
C VAL A 109 -2.99 0.35 5.82
N GLY A 110 -3.99 1.20 5.70
CA GLY A 110 -5.23 0.95 4.97
C GLY A 110 -5.03 1.01 3.46
N GLY A 111 -6.12 0.88 2.71
CA GLY A 111 -6.07 0.91 1.26
C GLY A 111 -7.25 1.66 0.63
N ASP A 112 -7.01 2.36 -0.49
CA ASP A 112 -8.05 3.05 -1.25
C ASP A 112 -9.07 2.08 -1.89
N ALA A 113 -8.83 0.76 -1.80
CA ALA A 113 -9.80 -0.27 -2.08
C ALA A 113 -11.10 -0.09 -1.28
N ALA A 114 -11.01 0.43 -0.03
CA ALA A 114 -12.16 0.78 0.79
C ALA A 114 -13.07 1.84 0.16
N MET A 115 -12.53 2.63 -0.78
CA MET A 115 -13.24 3.68 -1.51
C MET A 115 -13.65 3.24 -2.92
N GLY A 116 -13.38 1.97 -3.32
CA GLY A 116 -13.71 1.47 -4.66
C GLY A 116 -12.71 1.81 -5.75
N HIS A 117 -11.56 2.40 -5.41
CA HIS A 117 -10.51 2.78 -6.37
C HIS A 117 -11.06 3.56 -7.58
N PHE A 118 -10.63 3.13 -8.76
CA PHE A 118 -11.02 3.60 -10.08
C PHE A 118 -12.19 2.79 -10.71
N VAL A 119 -12.85 1.91 -9.91
CA VAL A 119 -13.97 1.09 -10.38
C VAL A 119 -15.26 1.89 -10.41
N TYR A 120 -15.49 2.74 -9.41
CA TYR A 120 -16.70 3.56 -9.31
C TYR A 120 -16.41 5.05 -9.58
N PRO A 121 -17.42 5.82 -10.03
CA PRO A 121 -17.30 7.27 -10.08
C PRO A 121 -17.28 7.85 -8.66
N HIS A 122 -16.39 8.79 -8.41
CA HIS A 122 -16.27 9.49 -7.13
C HIS A 122 -16.34 11.00 -7.33
N PRO A 123 -16.81 11.77 -6.32
CA PRO A 123 -16.47 13.18 -6.25
C PRO A 123 -14.95 13.34 -6.20
N ILE A 124 -14.41 14.31 -6.95
CA ILE A 124 -12.98 14.56 -7.03
C ILE A 124 -12.67 15.93 -6.43
N PRO A 125 -11.72 16.05 -5.50
CA PRO A 125 -10.91 14.99 -4.87
C PRO A 125 -11.69 14.22 -3.78
N VAL A 126 -11.26 12.94 -3.56
CA VAL A 126 -11.80 12.07 -2.50
C VAL A 126 -11.10 12.39 -1.20
N THR A 127 -11.84 12.90 -0.22
CA THR A 127 -11.33 13.20 1.12
C THR A 127 -11.45 12.00 2.06
N GLU A 128 -10.87 12.10 3.25
CA GLU A 128 -10.94 11.06 4.28
C GLU A 128 -12.34 10.85 4.85
N THR A 129 -13.23 11.84 4.71
CA THR A 129 -14.62 11.77 5.16
C THR A 129 -15.57 11.12 4.15
N GLN A 130 -15.10 10.78 2.97
CA GLN A 130 -15.87 10.08 1.95
C GLN A 130 -16.36 8.73 2.48
N LYS A 131 -17.65 8.43 2.28
CA LYS A 131 -18.24 7.15 2.66
C LYS A 131 -17.57 5.98 1.93
N HIS A 132 -17.31 4.90 2.64
CA HIS A 132 -16.80 3.67 2.06
C HIS A 132 -17.69 3.16 0.93
N SER A 133 -17.06 2.64 -0.12
CA SER A 133 -17.70 2.09 -1.32
C SER A 133 -16.80 1.04 -1.96
N ALA A 134 -16.50 -0.02 -1.20
CA ALA A 134 -15.64 -1.11 -1.68
C ALA A 134 -16.10 -1.65 -3.04
N TYR A 135 -15.16 -1.90 -3.94
CA TYR A 135 -15.46 -2.64 -5.17
C TYR A 135 -15.74 -4.13 -4.87
N GLU A 136 -16.25 -4.86 -5.85
CA GLU A 136 -16.55 -6.29 -5.70
C GLU A 136 -15.27 -7.08 -5.37
N GLY A 137 -15.37 -7.89 -4.28
CA GLY A 137 -14.27 -8.73 -3.81
C GLY A 137 -14.09 -8.67 -2.30
N CYS A 138 -13.54 -9.74 -1.73
CA CYS A 138 -13.33 -9.86 -0.29
C CYS A 138 -12.17 -8.98 0.21
N TYR A 139 -11.17 -8.72 -0.62
CA TYR A 139 -10.08 -7.82 -0.28
C TYR A 139 -10.57 -6.38 -0.03
N ALA A 140 -11.34 -5.81 -0.96
CA ALA A 140 -11.86 -4.45 -0.82
C ALA A 140 -12.78 -4.33 0.40
N LEU A 141 -13.65 -5.32 0.64
CA LEU A 141 -14.47 -5.40 1.84
C LEU A 141 -13.60 -5.44 3.11
N SER A 142 -12.53 -6.22 3.13
CA SER A 142 -11.65 -6.30 4.30
C SER A 142 -11.00 -4.96 4.63
N LYS A 143 -10.65 -4.14 3.62
CA LYS A 143 -10.10 -2.80 3.83
C LYS A 143 -11.11 -1.83 4.47
N VAL A 144 -12.39 -1.99 4.18
CA VAL A 144 -13.46 -1.27 4.90
C VAL A 144 -13.53 -1.74 6.36
N LEU A 145 -13.52 -3.06 6.58
CA LEU A 145 -13.64 -3.63 7.92
C LEU A 145 -12.45 -3.23 8.82
N GLU A 146 -11.22 -3.17 8.29
CA GLU A 146 -10.05 -2.69 9.03
C GLU A 146 -10.23 -1.25 9.50
N GLU A 147 -10.62 -0.33 8.61
CA GLU A 147 -10.82 1.08 8.97
C GLU A 147 -11.94 1.25 10.01
N VAL A 148 -13.09 0.62 9.78
CA VAL A 148 -14.23 0.68 10.71
C VAL A 148 -13.88 0.06 12.05
N MET A 149 -13.18 -1.06 12.07
CA MET A 149 -12.77 -1.73 13.32
C MET A 149 -11.86 -0.83 14.14
N LEU A 150 -10.85 -0.21 13.51
CA LEU A 150 -9.94 0.72 14.18
C LEU A 150 -10.69 1.95 14.72
N GLU A 151 -11.59 2.54 13.95
CA GLU A 151 -12.43 3.67 14.37
C GLU A 151 -13.28 3.30 15.60
N GLN A 152 -13.87 2.10 15.64
CA GLN A 152 -14.65 1.66 16.79
C GLN A 152 -13.79 1.47 18.04
N TYR A 153 -12.52 1.10 17.91
CA TYR A 153 -11.59 1.06 19.05
C TYR A 153 -11.28 2.47 19.57
N TYR A 154 -11.24 3.48 18.72
CA TYR A 154 -11.12 4.88 19.18
C TYR A 154 -12.31 5.26 20.06
N VAL A 155 -13.53 4.97 19.60
CA VAL A 155 -14.76 5.34 20.29
C VAL A 155 -14.94 4.58 21.61
N GLN A 156 -14.66 3.25 21.60
CA GLN A 156 -14.94 2.39 22.75
C GLN A 156 -13.87 2.50 23.85
N TYR A 157 -12.62 2.73 23.49
CA TYR A 157 -11.49 2.57 24.41
C TYR A 157 -10.53 3.76 24.48
N ASP A 158 -10.83 4.86 23.84
CA ASP A 158 -9.88 5.98 23.59
C ASP A 158 -8.51 5.48 23.07
N PHE A 159 -8.57 4.43 22.25
CA PHE A 159 -7.40 3.74 21.74
C PHE A 159 -6.55 4.69 20.86
N ASP A 160 -5.24 4.75 21.11
CA ASP A 160 -4.35 5.56 20.27
C ASP A 160 -3.96 4.78 19.01
N GLY A 161 -4.38 5.27 17.89
CA GLY A 161 -4.04 4.72 16.59
C GLY A 161 -4.29 5.70 15.47
N CYS A 162 -3.83 5.36 14.27
CA CYS A 162 -4.17 6.09 13.05
C CYS A 162 -4.22 5.14 11.85
N CYS A 163 -4.94 5.56 10.81
CA CYS A 163 -4.98 4.88 9.53
C CYS A 163 -4.29 5.72 8.46
N LEU A 164 -3.34 5.11 7.75
CA LEU A 164 -2.69 5.68 6.57
C LEU A 164 -3.24 4.96 5.33
N ARG A 165 -4.27 5.55 4.70
CA ARG A 165 -4.91 4.99 3.51
C ARG A 165 -4.01 5.23 2.31
N ALA A 166 -3.41 4.16 1.79
CA ALA A 166 -2.51 4.19 0.66
C ALA A 166 -3.21 3.70 -0.62
N PRO A 167 -3.03 4.37 -1.75
CA PRO A 167 -3.38 3.82 -3.05
C PRO A 167 -2.36 2.77 -3.47
N TRP A 168 -2.23 2.52 -4.76
CA TRP A 168 -1.30 1.54 -5.28
C TRP A 168 0.15 1.90 -4.96
N ILE A 169 0.81 1.07 -4.15
CA ILE A 169 2.17 1.30 -3.65
C ILE A 169 3.18 0.77 -4.67
N MET A 170 4.04 1.65 -5.17
CA MET A 170 5.05 1.37 -6.18
C MET A 170 6.46 1.39 -5.60
N GLU A 171 7.30 0.49 -6.08
CA GLU A 171 8.75 0.49 -5.89
C GLU A 171 9.45 -0.05 -7.14
N LYS A 172 10.72 0.26 -7.28
CA LYS A 172 11.57 -0.34 -8.32
C LYS A 172 10.92 -0.22 -9.72
N ASP A 173 10.79 -1.33 -10.44
CA ASP A 173 10.18 -1.40 -11.76
C ASP A 173 8.68 -1.74 -11.77
N ASP A 174 7.99 -1.66 -10.64
CA ASP A 174 6.57 -2.00 -10.54
C ASP A 174 5.70 -1.22 -11.54
N PHE A 175 5.93 0.10 -11.66
CA PHE A 175 5.16 0.93 -12.58
C PHE A 175 5.37 0.53 -14.04
N LYS A 176 6.61 0.26 -14.45
CA LYS A 176 6.93 -0.23 -15.78
C LYS A 176 6.14 -1.49 -16.16
N TYR A 177 6.04 -2.43 -15.22
CA TYR A 177 5.31 -3.67 -15.46
C TYR A 177 3.80 -3.48 -15.41
N SER A 178 3.30 -2.55 -14.62
CA SER A 178 1.88 -2.19 -14.66
C SER A 178 1.45 -1.61 -16.02
N MET A 179 2.42 -1.13 -16.80
CA MET A 179 2.25 -0.57 -18.14
C MET A 179 2.71 -1.54 -19.25
N SER A 180 2.77 -2.85 -18.99
CA SER A 180 3.21 -3.84 -19.97
C SER A 180 2.08 -4.78 -20.36
N PHE A 181 2.12 -5.28 -21.61
CA PHE A 181 1.19 -6.30 -22.12
C PHE A 181 1.66 -7.75 -21.80
N GLY A 182 2.73 -7.90 -20.99
CA GLY A 182 3.22 -9.20 -20.56
C GLY A 182 2.30 -9.90 -19.56
N GLU A 183 2.60 -11.16 -19.27
CA GLU A 183 1.86 -11.96 -18.27
C GLU A 183 2.20 -11.52 -16.83
N ASP A 184 3.38 -10.94 -16.63
CA ASP A 184 3.89 -10.49 -15.33
C ASP A 184 3.38 -9.11 -14.93
N VAL A 185 2.11 -8.81 -15.19
CA VAL A 185 1.54 -7.52 -14.84
C VAL A 185 1.37 -7.39 -13.34
N PHE A 186 2.01 -6.38 -12.75
CA PHE A 186 1.83 -6.07 -11.35
C PHE A 186 0.51 -5.32 -11.12
N GLY A 187 -0.50 -6.02 -10.58
CA GLY A 187 -1.71 -5.44 -9.97
C GLY A 187 -2.57 -4.49 -10.82
N GLY A 188 -2.35 -4.33 -12.11
CA GLY A 188 -3.18 -3.53 -13.00
C GLY A 188 -4.28 -4.35 -13.66
N PRO A 189 -5.09 -3.77 -14.54
CA PRO A 189 -5.87 -4.60 -15.44
C PRO A 189 -4.90 -5.48 -16.24
N ARG A 190 -5.29 -6.71 -16.49
CA ARG A 190 -4.54 -7.55 -17.41
C ARG A 190 -4.82 -7.05 -18.82
N TRP A 191 -3.91 -6.26 -19.35
CA TRP A 191 -4.06 -5.63 -20.66
C TRP A 191 -4.34 -6.65 -21.79
N SER A 192 -3.75 -7.84 -21.69
CA SER A 192 -3.98 -8.94 -22.62
C SER A 192 -5.44 -9.41 -22.67
N GLU A 193 -6.16 -9.34 -21.55
CA GLU A 193 -7.59 -9.68 -21.50
C GLU A 193 -8.47 -8.61 -22.16
N LEU A 194 -8.01 -7.35 -22.19
CA LEU A 194 -8.72 -6.22 -22.76
C LEU A 194 -8.54 -6.08 -24.28
N VAL A 195 -7.33 -6.40 -24.80
CA VAL A 195 -7.04 -6.25 -26.23
C VAL A 195 -7.02 -7.59 -26.99
N GLY A 196 -7.03 -8.72 -26.28
CA GLY A 196 -6.86 -10.05 -26.84
C GLY A 196 -5.40 -10.48 -26.98
N ALA A 197 -5.15 -11.79 -26.99
CA ALA A 197 -3.81 -12.37 -26.89
C ALA A 197 -2.89 -12.00 -28.06
N GLU A 198 -3.41 -11.96 -29.30
CA GLU A 198 -2.61 -11.65 -30.50
C GLU A 198 -2.11 -10.20 -30.47
N ASP A 199 -3.01 -9.24 -30.20
CA ASP A 199 -2.63 -7.83 -30.10
C ASP A 199 -1.73 -7.58 -28.89
N ALA A 200 -1.95 -8.25 -27.75
CA ALA A 200 -1.08 -8.16 -26.59
C ALA A 200 0.36 -8.58 -26.92
N GLN A 201 0.56 -9.71 -27.61
CA GLN A 201 1.89 -10.17 -28.04
C GLN A 201 2.57 -9.17 -28.97
N LYS A 202 1.81 -8.59 -29.92
CA LYS A 202 2.30 -7.56 -30.84
C LYS A 202 2.74 -6.31 -30.07
N HIS A 203 1.92 -5.84 -29.13
CA HIS A 203 2.22 -4.68 -28.31
C HIS A 203 3.43 -4.93 -27.40
N GLN A 204 3.52 -6.11 -26.79
CA GLN A 204 4.66 -6.50 -25.97
C GLN A 204 5.97 -6.51 -26.78
N LYS A 205 5.97 -7.12 -27.96
CA LYS A 205 7.13 -7.16 -28.86
C LYS A 205 7.62 -5.77 -29.26
N ASN A 206 6.69 -4.83 -29.46
CA ASN A 206 6.99 -3.46 -29.85
C ASN A 206 7.23 -2.52 -28.64
N SER A 207 7.24 -3.04 -27.42
CA SER A 207 7.32 -2.24 -26.18
C SER A 207 6.28 -1.11 -26.13
N THR A 208 5.10 -1.36 -26.70
CA THR A 208 3.98 -0.40 -26.71
C THR A 208 3.42 -0.27 -25.28
N VAL A 209 3.11 0.96 -24.87
CA VAL A 209 2.48 1.21 -23.56
C VAL A 209 0.98 1.45 -23.69
N PRO A 210 0.14 0.92 -22.79
CA PRO A 210 -1.29 1.15 -22.82
C PRO A 210 -1.65 2.54 -22.30
N ILE A 211 -2.62 3.20 -22.96
CA ILE A 211 -3.34 4.36 -22.43
C ILE A 211 -4.72 3.87 -22.01
N MET A 212 -4.95 3.77 -20.72
CA MET A 212 -6.27 3.42 -20.18
C MET A 212 -7.26 4.54 -20.47
N LEU A 213 -8.33 4.26 -21.19
CA LEU A 213 -9.41 5.21 -21.43
C LEU A 213 -10.64 4.87 -20.59
N ASP A 214 -11.28 5.91 -20.06
CA ASP A 214 -12.56 5.80 -19.38
C ASP A 214 -13.72 5.59 -20.38
N PRO A 215 -14.96 5.33 -19.91
CA PRO A 215 -16.12 5.17 -20.81
C PRO A 215 -16.46 6.41 -21.66
N GLN A 216 -15.86 7.55 -21.41
CA GLN A 216 -15.98 8.78 -22.20
C GLN A 216 -14.82 8.96 -23.18
N GLY A 217 -13.89 7.99 -23.29
CA GLY A 217 -12.73 8.04 -24.16
C GLY A 217 -11.63 8.96 -23.68
N LYS A 218 -11.62 9.36 -22.40
CA LYS A 218 -10.56 10.18 -21.79
C LYS A 218 -9.55 9.31 -21.07
N PRO A 219 -8.26 9.69 -21.08
CA PRO A 219 -7.26 9.00 -20.25
C PRO A 219 -7.66 8.98 -18.79
N VAL A 220 -7.60 7.80 -18.19
CA VAL A 220 -7.88 7.60 -16.76
C VAL A 220 -6.78 8.23 -15.94
N GLN A 221 -7.15 8.87 -14.84
CA GLN A 221 -6.27 9.34 -13.78
C GLN A 221 -6.37 8.41 -12.57
N ARG A 222 -5.22 8.00 -12.02
CA ARG A 222 -5.17 7.05 -10.92
C ARG A 222 -4.15 7.46 -9.87
N ASN A 223 -4.47 7.17 -8.60
CA ASN A 223 -3.58 7.46 -7.50
C ASN A 223 -2.50 6.40 -7.34
N PHE A 224 -1.30 6.87 -6.98
CA PHE A 224 -0.17 6.06 -6.60
C PHE A 224 0.54 6.68 -5.40
N VAL A 225 1.35 5.88 -4.73
CA VAL A 225 2.34 6.33 -3.76
C VAL A 225 3.62 5.52 -3.92
N HIS A 226 4.77 6.16 -3.86
CA HIS A 226 6.02 5.43 -3.79
C HIS A 226 6.24 4.88 -2.37
N VAL A 227 6.83 3.69 -2.26
CA VAL A 227 7.03 3.02 -0.97
C VAL A 227 7.81 3.89 0.03
N GLU A 228 8.81 4.65 -0.44
CA GLU A 228 9.60 5.54 0.39
C GLU A 228 8.77 6.71 0.96
N ASP A 229 7.82 7.25 0.20
CA ASP A 229 6.90 8.30 0.65
C ASP A 229 5.90 7.77 1.68
N LEU A 230 5.37 6.56 1.46
CA LEU A 230 4.50 5.91 2.45
C LEU A 230 5.26 5.62 3.75
N VAL A 231 6.47 5.10 3.67
CA VAL A 231 7.30 4.85 4.86
C VAL A 231 7.66 6.14 5.58
N ALA A 232 7.90 7.24 4.86
CA ALA A 232 8.09 8.55 5.48
C ALA A 232 6.85 8.99 6.27
N ALA A 233 5.63 8.74 5.75
CA ALA A 233 4.38 9.00 6.48
C ALA A 233 4.25 8.12 7.74
N ILE A 234 4.59 6.83 7.66
CA ILE A 234 4.58 5.92 8.82
C ILE A 234 5.54 6.43 9.90
N LEU A 235 6.78 6.77 9.53
CA LEU A 235 7.78 7.28 10.47
C LEU A 235 7.34 8.59 11.14
N LEU A 236 6.67 9.48 10.43
CA LEU A 236 6.10 10.68 11.02
C LEU A 236 4.96 10.34 11.98
N ALA A 237 4.05 9.46 11.59
CA ALA A 237 2.86 9.12 12.36
C ALA A 237 3.17 8.40 13.70
N ILE A 238 4.31 7.68 13.79
CA ILE A 238 4.68 6.90 14.99
C ILE A 238 4.58 7.73 16.27
N GLN A 239 5.11 8.96 16.28
CA GLN A 239 5.15 9.79 17.48
C GLN A 239 4.42 11.13 17.33
N HIS A 240 3.83 11.40 16.17
CA HIS A 240 3.20 12.71 15.93
C HIS A 240 1.90 12.85 16.72
N PRO A 241 1.73 13.86 17.59
CA PRO A 241 0.55 13.95 18.44
C PRO A 241 -0.75 14.13 17.66
N LYS A 242 -0.71 14.79 16.49
CA LYS A 242 -1.87 14.99 15.62
C LYS A 242 -2.22 13.77 14.76
N ALA A 243 -1.51 12.64 14.95
CA ALA A 243 -1.87 11.40 14.28
C ALA A 243 -2.92 10.59 15.06
N LYS A 244 -3.08 10.87 16.38
CA LYS A 244 -4.02 10.14 17.24
C LYS A 244 -5.43 10.19 16.66
N GLN A 245 -6.01 8.99 16.45
CA GLN A 245 -7.41 8.79 16.03
C GLN A 245 -7.76 9.42 14.67
N GLU A 246 -6.76 9.53 13.78
CA GLU A 246 -6.93 10.15 12.48
C GLU A 246 -6.77 9.14 11.34
N LEU A 247 -7.47 9.43 10.24
CA LEU A 247 -7.27 8.78 8.95
C LEU A 247 -6.65 9.80 8.00
N PHE A 248 -5.63 9.37 7.23
CA PHE A 248 -4.93 10.20 6.24
C PHE A 248 -4.87 9.49 4.89
N ASN A 249 -5.18 10.19 3.82
CA ASN A 249 -4.84 9.75 2.47
C ASN A 249 -3.35 10.02 2.21
N ILE A 250 -2.59 8.98 1.90
CA ILE A 250 -1.14 9.04 1.65
C ILE A 250 -0.87 8.70 0.19
N CYS A 251 -0.85 9.70 -0.67
CA CYS A 251 -0.71 9.56 -2.12
C CYS A 251 0.13 10.70 -2.70
N MET A 252 0.55 10.56 -3.97
CA MET A 252 1.18 11.65 -4.72
C MET A 252 0.27 12.87 -4.77
N ASP A 253 0.86 14.05 -4.97
CA ASP A 253 0.12 15.33 -5.01
C ASP A 253 -0.91 15.39 -6.12
N GLU A 254 -0.58 14.75 -7.25
CA GLU A 254 -1.47 14.64 -8.40
C GLU A 254 -1.66 13.18 -8.80
N PRO A 255 -2.83 12.80 -9.29
CA PRO A 255 -3.03 11.47 -9.85
C PRO A 255 -2.22 11.31 -11.13
N VAL A 256 -1.77 10.11 -11.39
CA VAL A 256 -1.07 9.77 -12.63
C VAL A 256 -2.08 9.65 -13.77
N ASP A 257 -1.94 10.52 -14.76
CA ASP A 257 -2.71 10.51 -16.00
C ASP A 257 -2.03 9.60 -17.04
N TYR A 258 -2.72 8.54 -17.49
CA TYR A 258 -2.16 7.55 -18.42
C TYR A 258 -1.80 8.16 -19.79
N GLY A 259 -2.49 9.20 -20.22
CA GLY A 259 -2.14 9.94 -21.44
C GLY A 259 -0.86 10.75 -21.28
N ASN A 260 -0.64 11.36 -20.10
CA ASN A 260 0.60 12.08 -19.82
C ASN A 260 1.78 11.14 -19.66
N VAL A 261 1.59 9.95 -19.06
CA VAL A 261 2.61 8.90 -19.00
C VAL A 261 3.04 8.50 -20.42
N ALA A 262 2.08 8.23 -21.31
CA ALA A 262 2.38 7.86 -22.69
C ALA A 262 3.17 8.95 -23.44
N LYS A 263 2.78 10.22 -23.30
CA LYS A 263 3.53 11.36 -23.86
C LYS A 263 4.94 11.46 -23.31
N HIS A 264 5.10 11.26 -21.98
CA HIS A 264 6.41 11.28 -21.32
C HIS A 264 7.31 10.17 -21.86
N LEU A 265 6.81 8.93 -21.92
CA LEU A 265 7.55 7.77 -22.41
C LEU A 265 7.90 7.87 -23.90
N LEU A 266 7.00 8.42 -24.72
CA LEU A 266 7.30 8.69 -26.12
C LEU A 266 8.46 9.70 -26.25
N LYS A 267 8.40 10.79 -25.48
CA LYS A 267 9.42 11.86 -25.51
C LYS A 267 10.78 11.39 -24.96
N THR A 268 10.80 10.65 -23.86
CA THR A 268 12.05 10.31 -23.15
C THR A 268 12.68 9.01 -23.63
N ARG A 269 11.87 8.07 -24.16
CA ARG A 269 12.31 6.71 -24.49
C ARG A 269 11.88 6.23 -25.88
N GLY A 270 11.12 7.04 -26.64
CA GLY A 270 10.62 6.65 -27.95
C GLY A 270 9.60 5.51 -27.95
N LEU A 271 8.97 5.23 -26.79
CA LEU A 271 8.01 4.13 -26.67
C LEU A 271 6.67 4.52 -27.29
N PRO A 272 6.13 3.73 -28.23
CA PRO A 272 4.81 3.96 -28.78
C PRO A 272 3.71 3.63 -27.76
N SER A 273 2.53 4.15 -27.97
CA SER A 273 1.37 3.88 -27.12
C SER A 273 0.16 3.44 -27.91
N VAL A 274 -0.77 2.79 -27.23
CA VAL A 274 -2.07 2.39 -27.78
C VAL A 274 -3.17 2.68 -26.77
N SER A 275 -4.28 3.23 -27.24
CA SER A 275 -5.47 3.46 -26.42
C SER A 275 -6.22 2.16 -26.20
N VAL A 276 -6.63 1.91 -24.95
CA VAL A 276 -7.40 0.74 -24.54
C VAL A 276 -8.65 1.21 -23.80
N ASP A 277 -9.81 0.96 -24.38
CA ASP A 277 -11.10 1.28 -23.77
C ASP A 277 -11.35 0.40 -22.55
N THR A 278 -11.80 1.01 -21.46
CA THR A 278 -12.09 0.31 -20.21
C THR A 278 -13.37 0.83 -19.56
N SER A 279 -13.86 0.09 -18.56
CA SER A 279 -14.93 0.55 -17.66
C SER A 279 -14.44 1.40 -16.50
N PHE A 280 -13.13 1.57 -16.36
CA PHE A 280 -12.51 2.27 -15.22
C PHE A 280 -12.70 3.78 -15.30
N ARG A 281 -12.61 4.44 -14.17
CA ARG A 281 -12.88 5.86 -14.01
C ARG A 281 -11.74 6.53 -13.27
N SER A 282 -11.54 7.81 -13.55
CA SER A 282 -10.55 8.61 -12.84
C SER A 282 -10.88 8.72 -11.36
N THR A 283 -9.84 8.70 -10.53
CA THR A 283 -9.92 8.91 -9.09
C THR A 283 -8.76 9.78 -8.62
N TRP A 284 -9.04 10.65 -7.65
CA TRP A 284 -8.05 11.55 -7.07
C TRP A 284 -8.28 11.64 -5.56
N LEU A 285 -7.35 11.13 -4.76
CA LEU A 285 -7.34 11.25 -3.31
C LEU A 285 -6.73 12.59 -2.90
N ASP A 286 -7.38 13.28 -1.97
CA ASP A 286 -6.85 14.49 -1.36
C ASP A 286 -5.88 14.13 -0.21
N ASN A 287 -4.63 14.54 -0.30
CA ASN A 287 -3.61 14.35 0.73
C ASN A 287 -3.37 15.60 1.59
N THR A 288 -4.21 16.62 1.45
CA THR A 288 -4.05 17.92 2.13
C THR A 288 -4.02 17.77 3.64
N LYS A 289 -4.82 16.87 4.21
CA LYS A 289 -4.84 16.59 5.65
C LYS A 289 -3.51 16.09 6.17
N ALA A 290 -2.88 15.12 5.47
CA ALA A 290 -1.55 14.62 5.84
C ALA A 290 -0.49 15.73 5.77
N LYS A 291 -0.53 16.56 4.75
CA LYS A 291 0.36 17.72 4.61
C LYS A 291 0.21 18.71 5.75
N PHE A 292 -1.03 19.03 6.13
CA PHE A 292 -1.32 20.05 7.11
C PHE A 292 -1.07 19.57 8.55
N LEU A 293 -1.53 18.36 8.89
CA LEU A 293 -1.43 17.86 10.26
C LEU A 293 -0.09 17.21 10.58
N LEU A 294 0.46 16.41 9.65
CA LEU A 294 1.72 15.69 9.88
C LEU A 294 2.95 16.42 9.32
N GLY A 295 2.77 17.46 8.52
CA GLY A 295 3.87 18.08 7.77
C GLY A 295 4.46 17.17 6.69
N TRP A 296 3.79 16.06 6.38
CA TRP A 296 4.21 15.11 5.36
C TRP A 296 4.14 15.73 3.96
N ARG A 297 5.06 15.35 3.07
CA ARG A 297 5.05 15.75 1.65
C ARG A 297 5.58 14.60 0.80
N PRO A 298 4.86 14.19 -0.27
CA PRO A 298 5.41 13.23 -1.22
C PRO A 298 6.61 13.82 -1.95
N GLN A 299 7.59 12.97 -2.22
CA GLN A 299 8.79 13.33 -2.99
C GLN A 299 8.73 12.84 -4.43
N TYR A 300 7.78 11.97 -4.72
CA TYR A 300 7.57 11.40 -6.05
C TYR A 300 6.41 12.11 -6.75
N ASP A 301 6.66 12.52 -7.97
CA ASP A 301 5.67 12.88 -8.98
C ASP A 301 5.60 11.82 -10.10
N MET A 302 4.74 12.02 -11.07
CA MET A 302 4.57 11.10 -12.20
C MET A 302 5.88 10.90 -12.98
N ALA A 303 6.61 11.96 -13.28
CA ALA A 303 7.83 11.87 -14.09
C ALA A 303 8.91 11.06 -13.36
N ARG A 304 9.16 11.37 -12.10
CA ARG A 304 10.13 10.63 -11.28
C ARG A 304 9.73 9.16 -11.10
N LEU A 305 8.46 8.88 -10.81
CA LEU A 305 7.96 7.51 -10.66
C LEU A 305 8.19 6.69 -11.95
N VAL A 306 7.85 7.27 -13.09
CA VAL A 306 8.02 6.62 -14.40
C VAL A 306 9.50 6.42 -14.72
N ASP A 307 10.31 7.47 -14.61
CA ASP A 307 11.73 7.41 -15.01
C ASP A 307 12.51 6.43 -14.15
N GLU A 308 12.39 6.48 -12.82
CA GLU A 308 13.06 5.53 -11.91
C GLU A 308 12.60 4.08 -12.16
N SER A 309 11.31 3.88 -12.44
CA SER A 309 10.79 2.54 -12.73
C SER A 309 11.32 1.94 -14.04
N TYR A 310 11.48 2.76 -15.08
CA TYR A 310 12.00 2.30 -16.36
C TYR A 310 13.52 2.15 -16.36
N ASP A 311 14.23 2.91 -15.51
CA ASP A 311 15.68 2.84 -15.38
C ASP A 311 16.15 1.73 -14.43
N TYR A 312 15.25 1.23 -13.58
CA TYR A 312 15.58 0.18 -12.62
C TYR A 312 16.02 -1.11 -13.32
N LYS A 313 17.20 -1.59 -12.94
CA LYS A 313 17.76 -2.88 -13.43
C LYS A 313 17.78 -3.87 -12.29
N ARG A 314 17.06 -4.97 -12.42
CA ARG A 314 17.09 -6.07 -11.46
C ARG A 314 18.40 -6.83 -11.55
N SER A 315 18.94 -7.21 -10.39
CA SER A 315 20.00 -8.21 -10.28
C SER A 315 19.40 -9.61 -10.12
N GLU A 316 20.27 -10.63 -10.22
CA GLU A 316 19.86 -12.03 -9.96
C GLU A 316 19.35 -12.22 -8.52
N ASP A 317 19.90 -11.47 -7.55
CA ASP A 317 19.52 -11.53 -6.14
C ASP A 317 18.22 -10.75 -5.83
N ASP A 318 17.68 -10.01 -6.80
CA ASP A 318 16.46 -9.24 -6.66
C ASP A 318 15.41 -9.64 -7.72
N PRO A 319 14.95 -10.90 -7.71
CA PRO A 319 13.94 -11.34 -8.66
C PRO A 319 12.63 -10.58 -8.44
N ARG A 320 11.90 -10.34 -9.53
CA ARG A 320 10.57 -9.73 -9.44
C ARG A 320 9.64 -10.59 -8.61
N LYS A 321 8.98 -9.96 -7.66
CA LYS A 321 7.88 -10.57 -6.89
C LYS A 321 6.60 -9.85 -7.24
N ILE A 322 5.77 -10.47 -8.05
CA ILE A 322 4.46 -9.94 -8.44
C ILE A 322 3.52 -9.98 -7.25
N TRP A 323 3.68 -10.98 -6.41
CA TRP A 323 2.84 -11.26 -5.27
C TRP A 323 3.68 -11.58 -4.02
N TYR A 324 3.24 -11.08 -2.89
CA TYR A 324 3.87 -11.35 -1.59
C TYR A 324 2.92 -12.21 -0.75
N PRO A 325 2.92 -13.55 -0.91
CA PRO A 325 2.15 -14.40 -0.01
C PRO A 325 2.70 -14.23 1.41
N GLY A 326 1.80 -13.93 2.31
CA GLY A 326 2.10 -13.66 3.71
C GLY A 326 2.63 -14.88 4.46
#